data_1ab2b336bd98c534bf5b8146f4b06a98
#
_entry.id   1ab2b336bd98c534bf5b8146f4b06a98
#
_cell.length_a   1.000
_cell.length_b   1.000
_cell.length_c   1.000
_cell.angle_alpha   90.00
_cell.angle_beta   90.00
_cell.angle_gamma   90.00
#
_symmetry.space_group_name_H-M   'P 1'
#
loop_
_entity.id
_entity.type
_entity.pdbx_description
1 polymer ?
#
loop_
_entity_poly.entity_id
_entity_poly.type
_entity_poly.pdbx_seq_one_letter_code
_entity_poly.pdbx_strand_id
1 'polypeptide(L)' 'MYFSKKECYDDTYLSLCLGLLGEEEVDHLLNYYRDIEHYECCSGIAQAYKDYRKKDYEFDRGDSTQ' A
#
# COMPACT_ATOMS: atom_id res chain seq x y z
N MET A 1 12.37 3.23 -11.06
CA MET A 1 12.59 2.21 -10.08
C MET A 1 12.69 2.76 -8.67
N TYR A 2 12.19 2.03 -7.73
CA TYR A 2 12.20 2.49 -6.36
C TYR A 2 13.35 1.91 -5.62
N PHE A 3 13.82 2.63 -4.65
CA PHE A 3 15.02 2.24 -3.99
C PHE A 3 14.85 2.07 -2.50
N SER A 4 13.77 2.57 -1.95
CA SER A 4 13.59 2.45 -0.52
C SER A 4 12.13 2.13 -0.21
N LYS A 5 11.94 1.62 0.99
CA LYS A 5 10.60 1.30 1.44
C LYS A 5 9.72 2.53 1.45
N LYS A 6 10.30 3.67 1.86
CA LYS A 6 9.52 4.90 1.95
C LYS A 6 9.03 5.35 0.59
N GLU A 7 9.87 5.25 -0.41
CA GLU A 7 9.47 5.68 -1.74
C GLU A 7 8.37 4.80 -2.29
N CYS A 8 8.49 3.50 -2.09
CA CYS A 8 7.43 2.59 -2.51
C CYS A 8 6.15 2.87 -1.76
N TYR A 9 6.27 3.13 -0.47
CA TYR A 9 5.11 3.42 0.35
C TYR A 9 4.40 4.67 -0.14
N ASP A 10 5.15 5.77 -0.28
CA ASP A 10 4.56 7.04 -0.66
C ASP A 10 3.87 6.95 -2.01
N ASP A 11 4.53 6.36 -2.97
CA ASP A 11 3.98 6.26 -4.30
C ASP A 11 2.74 5.38 -4.32
N THR A 12 2.81 4.27 -3.64
CA THR A 12 1.67 3.36 -3.61
C THR A 12 0.48 3.98 -2.89
N TYR A 13 0.75 4.62 -1.77
CA TYR A 13 -0.31 5.23 -1.00
C TYR A 13 -1.01 6.31 -1.82
N LEU A 14 -0.23 7.14 -2.49
CA LEU A 14 -0.80 8.18 -3.33
C LEU A 14 -1.65 7.58 -4.44
N SER A 15 -1.14 6.54 -5.08
CA SER A 15 -1.89 5.91 -6.15
C SER A 15 -3.20 5.32 -5.65
N LEU A 16 -3.18 4.76 -4.45
CA LEU A 16 -4.41 4.24 -3.87
C LEU A 16 -5.41 5.36 -3.61
N CYS A 17 -4.93 6.48 -3.08
CA CYS A 17 -5.80 7.60 -2.79
C CYS A 17 -6.40 8.19 -4.06
N LEU A 18 -5.65 8.18 -5.14
CA LEU A 18 -6.12 8.70 -6.41
C LEU A 18 -6.98 7.73 -7.18
N GLY A 19 -7.10 6.50 -6.69
CA GLY A 19 -7.89 5.51 -7.39
C GLY A 19 -7.18 4.90 -8.58
N LEU A 20 -5.87 5.06 -8.67
CA LEU A 20 -5.11 4.50 -9.77
C LEU A 20 -4.72 3.05 -9.54
N LEU A 21 -4.73 2.63 -8.29
CA LEU A 21 -4.41 1.26 -7.93
C LEU A 21 -5.59 0.61 -7.27
N GLY A 22 -5.93 -0.56 -7.73
CA GLY A 22 -6.95 -1.36 -7.06
C GLY A 22 -6.32 -2.47 -6.26
N GLU A 23 -7.18 -3.24 -5.63
CA GLU A 23 -6.71 -4.34 -4.79
C GLU A 23 -5.92 -5.36 -5.61
N GLU A 24 -6.38 -5.64 -6.81
CA GLU A 24 -5.70 -6.61 -7.64
C GLU A 24 -4.35 -6.09 -8.10
N GLU A 25 -4.28 -4.81 -8.41
CA GLU A 25 -3.02 -4.25 -8.83
C GLU A 25 -1.99 -4.29 -7.70
N VAL A 26 -2.44 -4.04 -6.48
CA VAL A 26 -1.54 -4.12 -5.34
C VAL A 26 -0.99 -5.54 -5.21
N ASP A 27 -1.85 -6.52 -5.39
CA ASP A 27 -1.42 -7.90 -5.29
C ASP A 27 -0.41 -8.24 -6.38
N HIS A 28 -0.64 -7.76 -7.60
CA HIS A 28 0.30 -7.97 -8.68
C HIS A 28 1.65 -7.33 -8.38
N LEU A 29 1.63 -6.12 -7.85
CA LEU A 29 2.87 -5.45 -7.51
C LEU A 29 3.63 -6.21 -6.44
N LEU A 30 2.94 -6.69 -5.44
CA LEU A 30 3.59 -7.45 -4.38
C LEU A 30 4.24 -8.70 -4.93
N ASN A 31 3.55 -9.40 -5.81
CA ASN A 31 4.11 -10.60 -6.40
C ASN A 31 5.32 -10.28 -7.27
N TYR A 32 5.22 -9.19 -8.02
CA TYR A 32 6.33 -8.80 -8.89
C TYR A 32 7.58 -8.51 -8.08
N TYR A 33 7.45 -7.68 -7.05
CA TYR A 33 8.62 -7.30 -6.28
C TYR A 33 9.14 -8.45 -5.44
N ARG A 34 8.28 -9.34 -5.05
CA ARG A 34 8.72 -10.53 -4.33
C ARG A 34 9.52 -11.44 -5.25
N ASP A 35 9.11 -11.56 -6.50
CA ASP A 35 9.81 -12.40 -7.46
C ASP A 35 11.23 -11.92 -7.67
N ILE A 36 11.43 -10.61 -7.70
CA ILE A 36 12.77 -10.08 -7.88
C ILE A 36 13.44 -9.82 -6.54
N GLU A 37 12.84 -10.29 -5.47
CA GLU A 37 13.40 -10.23 -4.12
C GLU A 37 13.65 -8.80 -3.67
N HIS A 38 12.82 -7.90 -4.09
CA HIS A 38 12.91 -6.51 -3.67
C HIS A 38 11.99 -6.33 -2.46
N TYR A 39 12.40 -6.86 -1.33
CA TYR A 39 11.50 -6.97 -0.20
C TYR A 39 11.16 -5.63 0.44
N GLU A 40 12.04 -4.64 0.29
CA GLU A 40 11.72 -3.33 0.83
C GLU A 40 10.53 -2.71 0.11
N CYS A 41 10.47 -2.88 -1.20
CA CYS A 41 9.31 -2.40 -1.93
C CYS A 41 8.07 -3.18 -1.57
N CYS A 42 8.20 -4.48 -1.42
CA CYS A 42 7.07 -5.29 -0.99
C CYS A 42 6.53 -4.77 0.34
N SER A 43 7.44 -4.53 1.27
CA SER A 43 7.04 -4.06 2.59
C SER A 43 6.36 -2.70 2.50
N GLY A 44 6.92 -1.81 1.69
CA GLY A 44 6.33 -0.48 1.54
C GLY A 44 4.95 -0.54 0.92
N ILE A 45 4.79 -1.35 -0.11
CA ILE A 45 3.51 -1.47 -0.78
C ILE A 45 2.47 -2.08 0.16
N ALA A 46 2.85 -3.13 0.87
CA ALA A 46 1.93 -3.78 1.79
C ALA A 46 1.51 -2.82 2.90
N GLN A 47 2.47 -2.05 3.41
CA GLN A 47 2.16 -1.11 4.47
C GLN A 47 1.26 0.01 3.96
N ALA A 48 1.51 0.49 2.74
CA ALA A 48 0.69 1.54 2.16
C ALA A 48 -0.75 1.07 2.00
N TYR A 49 -0.92 -0.14 1.52
CA TYR A 49 -2.25 -0.67 1.33
C TYR A 49 -2.97 -0.84 2.67
N LYS A 50 -2.24 -1.33 3.65
CA LYS A 50 -2.80 -1.52 4.97
C LYS A 50 -3.22 -0.19 5.58
N ASP A 51 -2.37 0.82 5.46
CA ASP A 51 -2.67 2.13 5.99
C ASP A 51 -3.84 2.78 5.26
N TYR A 52 -3.90 2.58 3.96
CA TYR A 52 -5.00 3.12 3.17
C TYR A 52 -6.33 2.53 3.62
N ARG A 53 -6.36 1.24 3.81
CA ARG A 53 -7.59 0.58 4.26
C ARG A 53 -7.94 0.99 5.69
N LYS A 54 -6.92 1.14 6.51
CA LYS A 54 -7.15 1.52 7.89
C LYS A 54 -7.72 2.93 7.97
N LYS A 55 -7.19 3.82 7.13
CA LYS A 55 -7.68 5.18 7.12
C LYS A 55 -9.16 5.22 6.77
N ASP A 56 -9.53 4.50 5.73
CA ASP A 56 -10.91 4.44 5.32
C ASP A 56 -11.78 3.86 6.43
N TYR A 57 -11.26 2.85 7.05
CA TYR A 57 -11.95 2.17 8.09
C TYR A 57 -12.14 3.05 9.33
N GLU A 58 -11.09 3.76 9.70
CA GLU A 58 -11.15 4.64 10.85
C GLU A 58 -12.14 5.75 10.62
N PHE A 59 -12.15 6.28 9.43
CA PHE A 59 -13.08 7.33 9.11
C PHE A 59 -14.50 6.85 9.25
N ASP A 60 -14.77 5.67 8.78
CA ASP A 60 -16.08 5.10 8.85
C ASP A 60 -16.50 4.88 10.29
N ARG A 61 -15.59 4.40 11.12
CA ARG A 61 -15.93 4.09 12.46
C ARG A 61 -16.02 5.29 13.31
N GLY A 62 -15.12 6.16 13.06
CA GLY A 62 -15.19 7.34 13.84
C GLY A 62 -15.24 7.09 15.29
N ASP A 63 -15.86 6.18 15.67
CA ASP A 63 -16.02 5.99 17.00
C ASP A 63 -15.63 4.76 17.44
N SER A 64 -15.48 4.27 17.51
CA SER A 64 -15.28 3.36 18.03
C SER A 64 -14.68 2.88 18.53
N THR A 65 -14.51 2.77 18.90
CA THR A 65 -14.16 2.45 19.43
C THR A 65 -13.79 1.95 19.78
N GLN A 66 -13.67 1.52 19.68
CA GLN A 66 -13.50 0.93 20.02
C GLN A 66 -13.21 0.68 20.29
#